data_e77c99db2ecd56d57a4b201f8500b2b7
#
_entry.id   e77c99db2ecd56d57a4b201f8500b2b7
#
_cell.length_a   1.000
_cell.length_b   1.000
_cell.length_c   1.000
_cell.angle_alpha   90.00
_cell.angle_beta   90.00
_cell.angle_gamma   90.00
#
_symmetry.space_group_name_H-M   'P 1'
#
loop_
_entity.id
_entity.type
_entity.pdbx_description
1 polymer ?
#
loop_
_entity_poly.entity_id
_entity_poly.type
_entity_poly.pdbx_seq_one_letter_code
_entity_poly.pdbx_strand_id
1 'polypeptide(L)'
;MTQTKGVVYLAGPISSNLDGYQREFSFARELVKGAGYTPVDTAFLPLDLKENDYMRISLSVLEAADTVVALKGWTHSQGAMIEWAYAQRTGKRRLTLAQFCEENHIRTALVDPEGASNEKAG
;
A
#
# COMPACT_ATOMS: atom_id res chain seq x y z
N MET A 1 8.59 17.49 18.24
CA MET A 1 8.24 16.19 17.67
C MET A 1 6.95 16.29 16.86
N THR A 2 6.97 15.81 15.64
CA THR A 2 5.81 15.89 14.76
C THR A 2 4.86 14.72 15.02
N GLN A 3 3.60 15.02 15.22
CA GLN A 3 2.60 13.97 15.41
C GLN A 3 2.13 13.46 14.05
N THR A 4 1.94 12.16 13.94
CA THR A 4 1.40 11.56 12.73
C THR A 4 -0.10 11.83 12.63
N LYS A 5 -0.59 11.97 11.40
CA LYS A 5 -2.03 12.06 11.15
C LYS A 5 -2.69 10.68 11.24
N GLY A 6 -1.90 9.62 11.24
CA GLY A 6 -2.39 8.25 11.29
C GLY A 6 -1.40 7.30 10.66
N VAL A 7 -1.70 6.01 10.76
CA VAL A 7 -0.83 4.95 10.22
C VAL A 7 -1.47 4.40 8.95
N VAL A 8 -0.67 4.34 7.88
CA VAL A 8 -1.11 3.87 6.56
C VAL A 8 -0.34 2.60 6.20
N TYR A 9 -1.06 1.52 5.92
CA TYR A 9 -0.45 0.29 5.44
C TYR A 9 -0.40 0.30 3.92
N LEU A 10 0.76 0.02 3.36
CA LEU A 10 0.93 -0.02 1.90
C LEU A 10 0.79 -1.46 1.41
N ALA A 11 -0.19 -1.71 0.55
CA ALA A 11 -0.45 -3.04 -0.01
C ALA A 11 -0.16 -3.02 -1.50
N GLY A 12 0.74 -3.89 -1.94
CA GLY A 12 1.10 -3.92 -3.36
C GLY A 12 1.82 -5.19 -3.74
N PRO A 13 2.06 -5.37 -5.04
CA PRO A 13 2.71 -6.58 -5.52
C PRO A 13 4.19 -6.63 -5.14
N ILE A 14 4.61 -7.80 -4.67
CA ILE A 14 6.00 -8.08 -4.36
C ILE A 14 6.49 -9.20 -5.27
N SER A 15 5.94 -10.40 -5.13
CA SER A 15 6.40 -11.53 -5.92
C SER A 15 6.10 -11.39 -7.42
N SER A 16 5.07 -10.65 -7.78
CA SER A 16 4.73 -10.41 -9.17
C SER A 16 5.43 -9.16 -9.74
N ASN A 17 6.29 -8.54 -8.95
CA ASN A 17 7.05 -7.35 -9.40
C ASN A 17 8.43 -7.35 -8.74
N LEU A 18 9.17 -8.44 -8.89
CA LEU A 18 10.45 -8.60 -8.20
C LEU A 18 11.47 -7.52 -8.53
N ASP A 19 11.46 -7.03 -9.76
CA ASP A 19 12.45 -6.04 -10.19
C ASP A 19 12.13 -4.63 -9.72
N GLY A 20 10.90 -4.35 -9.36
CA GLY A 20 10.48 -2.98 -9.07
C GLY A 20 9.79 -2.74 -7.74
N TYR A 21 9.49 -3.79 -6.98
CA TYR A 21 8.67 -3.59 -5.79
C TYR A 21 9.34 -2.70 -4.74
N GLN A 22 10.64 -2.83 -4.57
CA GLN A 22 11.33 -1.98 -3.58
C GLN A 22 11.22 -0.50 -3.93
N ARG A 23 11.36 -0.18 -5.22
CA ARG A 23 11.24 1.20 -5.68
C ARG A 23 9.81 1.71 -5.52
N GLU A 24 8.82 0.87 -5.85
CA GLU A 24 7.42 1.26 -5.74
C GLU A 24 7.03 1.53 -4.29
N PHE A 25 7.43 0.65 -3.39
CA PHE A 25 7.13 0.85 -1.97
C PHE A 25 7.88 2.06 -1.41
N SER A 26 9.13 2.23 -1.79
CA SER A 26 9.92 3.37 -1.33
C SER A 26 9.30 4.70 -1.76
N PHE A 27 8.86 4.77 -3.01
CA PHE A 27 8.21 5.95 -3.54
C PHE A 27 6.91 6.25 -2.77
N ALA A 28 6.11 5.22 -2.55
CA ALA A 28 4.84 5.38 -1.83
C ALA A 28 5.07 5.81 -0.38
N ARG A 29 6.10 5.25 0.28
CA ARG A 29 6.42 5.66 1.65
C ARG A 29 6.71 7.16 1.73
N GLU A 30 7.49 7.66 0.78
CA GLU A 30 7.84 9.08 0.78
C GLU A 30 6.62 9.97 0.56
N LEU A 31 5.70 9.55 -0.31
CA LEU A 31 4.46 10.30 -0.52
C LEU A 31 3.62 10.33 0.76
N VAL A 32 3.50 9.19 1.42
CA VAL A 32 2.69 9.07 2.63
C VAL A 32 3.28 9.91 3.75
N LYS A 33 4.62 9.85 3.93
CA LYS A 33 5.30 10.67 4.91
C LYS A 33 5.13 12.15 4.62
N GLY A 34 5.27 12.53 3.35
CA GLY A 34 5.12 13.92 2.96
C GLY A 34 3.74 14.47 3.27
N ALA A 35 2.73 13.63 3.28
CA ALA A 35 1.36 14.02 3.60
C ALA A 35 1.11 14.05 5.11
N GLY A 36 2.08 13.64 5.92
CA GLY A 36 1.96 13.71 7.38
C GLY A 36 1.55 12.41 8.05
N TYR A 37 1.54 11.30 7.31
CA TYR A 37 1.15 10.00 7.85
C TYR A 37 2.37 9.13 8.07
N THR A 38 2.18 8.05 8.83
CA THR A 38 3.24 7.07 9.09
C THR A 38 2.99 5.83 8.23
N PRO A 39 3.84 5.55 7.24
CA PRO A 39 3.66 4.36 6.41
C PRO A 39 4.22 3.12 7.10
N VAL A 40 3.52 2.00 6.94
CA VAL A 40 4.01 0.68 7.34
C VAL A 40 3.76 -0.28 6.18
N ASP A 41 4.63 -1.25 6.02
CA ASP A 41 4.49 -2.27 4.98
C ASP A 41 5.39 -3.44 5.29
N THR A 42 5.41 -4.43 4.40
CA THR A 42 6.19 -5.64 4.60
C THR A 42 7.19 -5.89 3.47
N ALA A 43 7.54 -4.84 2.71
CA ALA A 43 8.52 -5.00 1.63
C ALA A 43 9.91 -5.34 2.16
N PHE A 44 10.15 -5.20 3.46
CA PHE A 44 11.43 -5.55 4.09
C PHE A 44 11.56 -7.04 4.40
N LEU A 45 10.48 -7.81 4.28
CA LEU A 45 10.53 -9.23 4.64
C LEU A 45 11.31 -10.04 3.62
N PRO A 46 11.94 -11.13 4.06
CA PRO A 46 12.62 -12.04 3.13
C PRO A 46 11.65 -12.64 2.12
N LEU A 47 12.12 -12.87 0.92
CA LEU A 47 11.29 -13.42 -0.15
C LEU A 47 11.06 -14.93 -0.03
N ASP A 48 11.83 -15.59 0.82
CA ASP A 48 11.75 -17.04 0.97
C ASP A 48 10.88 -17.49 2.14
N LEU A 49 10.08 -16.60 2.70
CA LEU A 49 9.12 -16.99 3.71
C LEU A 49 8.00 -17.82 3.09
N LYS A 50 7.48 -18.76 3.86
CA LYS A 50 6.29 -19.50 3.43
C LYS A 50 5.10 -18.55 3.37
N GLU A 51 4.20 -18.82 2.42
CA GLU A 51 3.04 -17.97 2.21
C GLU A 51 2.24 -17.71 3.49
N ASN A 52 2.01 -18.76 4.27
CA ASN A 52 1.25 -18.60 5.52
C ASN A 52 1.95 -17.72 6.52
N ASP A 53 3.26 -17.84 6.61
CA ASP A 53 4.04 -17.03 7.55
C ASP A 53 4.05 -15.58 7.09
N TYR A 54 4.22 -15.36 5.79
CA TYR A 54 4.18 -14.02 5.24
C TYR A 54 2.83 -13.35 5.55
N MET A 55 1.72 -14.05 5.30
CA MET A 55 0.40 -13.47 5.54
C MET A 55 0.17 -13.19 7.02
N ARG A 56 0.66 -14.05 7.90
CA ARG A 56 0.53 -13.83 9.33
C ARG A 56 1.21 -12.54 9.76
N ILE A 57 2.41 -12.32 9.26
CA ILE A 57 3.16 -11.10 9.59
C ILE A 57 2.48 -9.88 8.96
N SER A 58 2.13 -9.98 7.69
CA SER A 58 1.57 -8.83 6.98
C SER A 58 0.24 -8.38 7.57
N LEU A 59 -0.63 -9.32 7.93
CA LEU A 59 -1.90 -8.96 8.53
C LEU A 59 -1.71 -8.36 9.92
N SER A 60 -0.68 -8.80 10.65
CA SER A 60 -0.36 -8.21 11.95
C SER A 60 0.11 -6.76 11.80
N VAL A 61 0.94 -6.50 10.81
CA VAL A 61 1.39 -5.14 10.54
C VAL A 61 0.21 -4.26 10.12
N LEU A 62 -0.64 -4.81 9.25
CA LEU A 62 -1.82 -4.10 8.76
C LEU A 62 -2.77 -3.71 9.90
N GLU A 63 -2.85 -4.55 10.93
CA GLU A 63 -3.71 -4.26 12.08
C GLU A 63 -3.35 -2.96 12.78
N ALA A 64 -2.10 -2.55 12.71
CA ALA A 64 -1.66 -1.31 13.33
C ALA A 64 -2.10 -0.07 12.54
N ALA A 65 -2.62 -0.25 11.34
CA ALA A 65 -2.96 0.86 10.45
C ALA A 65 -4.44 1.23 10.53
N ASP A 66 -4.71 2.49 10.25
CA ASP A 66 -6.09 3.02 10.16
C ASP A 66 -6.59 2.93 8.73
N THR A 67 -5.67 3.03 7.79
CA THR A 67 -5.97 3.11 6.36
C THR A 67 -5.03 2.19 5.59
N VAL A 68 -5.57 1.56 4.55
CA VAL A 68 -4.77 0.76 3.62
C VAL A 68 -4.75 1.49 2.29
N VAL A 69 -3.54 1.67 1.75
CA VAL A 69 -3.34 2.29 0.44
C VAL A 69 -2.79 1.22 -0.50
N ALA A 70 -3.52 0.96 -1.58
CA ALA A 70 -3.15 -0.05 -2.57
C ALA A 70 -2.29 0.57 -3.64
N LEU A 71 -1.14 -0.05 -3.91
CA LEU A 71 -0.20 0.42 -4.91
C LEU A 71 -0.54 -0.14 -6.29
N LYS A 72 0.08 0.42 -7.32
CA LYS A 72 -0.13 -0.01 -8.70
C LYS A 72 0.03 -1.53 -8.83
N GLY A 73 -0.87 -2.15 -9.55
CA GLY A 73 -0.83 -3.58 -9.80
C GLY A 73 -1.36 -4.46 -8.67
N TRP A 74 -1.94 -3.85 -7.65
CA TRP A 74 -2.41 -4.61 -6.50
C TRP A 74 -3.45 -5.68 -6.85
N THR A 75 -4.25 -5.45 -7.90
CA THR A 75 -5.26 -6.44 -8.32
C THR A 75 -4.65 -7.68 -8.94
N HIS A 76 -3.36 -7.65 -9.26
CA HIS A 76 -2.63 -8.80 -9.80
C HIS A 76 -1.79 -9.47 -8.73
N SER A 77 -1.98 -9.11 -7.47
CA SER A 77 -1.25 -9.68 -6.35
C SER A 77 -2.24 -10.30 -5.37
N GLN A 78 -2.16 -11.62 -5.21
CA GLN A 78 -3.05 -12.31 -4.27
C GLN A 78 -2.89 -11.78 -2.86
N GLY A 79 -1.64 -11.57 -2.44
CA GLY A 79 -1.37 -11.04 -1.10
C GLY A 79 -2.00 -9.68 -0.88
N ALA A 80 -1.82 -8.78 -1.85
CA ALA A 80 -2.39 -7.44 -1.74
C ALA A 80 -3.91 -7.47 -1.74
N MET A 81 -4.51 -8.36 -2.53
CA MET A 81 -5.97 -8.50 -2.54
C MET A 81 -6.50 -9.04 -1.22
N ILE A 82 -5.78 -9.97 -0.61
CA ILE A 82 -6.16 -10.47 0.71
C ILE A 82 -6.09 -9.36 1.75
N GLU A 83 -5.03 -8.57 1.70
CA GLU A 83 -4.87 -7.43 2.62
C GLU A 83 -5.99 -6.41 2.44
N TRP A 84 -6.35 -6.14 1.20
CA TRP A 84 -7.44 -5.22 0.87
C TRP A 84 -8.78 -5.70 1.41
N ALA A 85 -9.05 -6.99 1.22
CA ALA A 85 -10.29 -7.60 1.72
C ALA A 85 -10.33 -7.63 3.24
N TYR A 86 -9.18 -7.92 3.87
CA TYR A 86 -9.08 -7.94 5.31
C TYR A 86 -9.34 -6.54 5.89
N ALA A 87 -8.81 -5.52 5.24
CA ALA A 87 -9.05 -4.15 5.67
C ALA A 87 -10.53 -3.80 5.62
N GLN A 88 -11.22 -4.23 4.57
CA GLN A 88 -12.65 -4.01 4.47
C GLN A 88 -13.38 -4.72 5.61
N ARG A 89 -13.02 -5.96 5.85
CA ARG A 89 -13.69 -6.78 6.86
C ARG A 89 -13.51 -6.23 8.26
N THR A 90 -12.39 -5.58 8.52
CA THR A 90 -12.08 -5.03 9.85
C THR A 90 -12.37 -3.55 9.96
N GLY A 91 -13.06 -2.98 8.98
CA GLY A 91 -13.54 -1.60 9.07
C GLY A 91 -12.48 -0.52 8.84
N LYS A 92 -11.37 -0.87 8.19
CA LYS A 92 -10.33 0.11 7.91
C LYS A 92 -10.66 0.86 6.63
N ARG A 93 -10.19 2.10 6.56
CA ARG A 93 -10.36 2.90 5.36
C ARG A 93 -9.47 2.36 4.26
N ARG A 94 -9.96 2.39 3.01
CA ARG A 94 -9.20 1.86 1.86
C ARG A 94 -9.15 2.88 0.74
N LEU A 95 -7.95 3.10 0.23
CA LEU A 95 -7.71 4.01 -0.89
C LEU A 95 -6.70 3.38 -1.83
N THR A 96 -6.81 3.69 -3.11
CA THR A 96 -5.69 3.45 -4.01
C THR A 96 -4.67 4.56 -3.81
N LEU A 97 -3.45 4.36 -4.28
CA LEU A 97 -2.43 5.40 -4.16
C LEU A 97 -2.86 6.68 -4.87
N ALA A 98 -3.49 6.54 -6.05
CA ALA A 98 -3.99 7.72 -6.77
C ALA A 98 -5.04 8.48 -5.98
N GLN A 99 -5.96 7.75 -5.32
CA GLN A 99 -6.97 8.39 -4.48
C GLN A 99 -6.35 9.09 -3.28
N PHE A 100 -5.33 8.46 -2.69
CA PHE A 100 -4.62 9.07 -1.57
C PHE A 100 -3.96 10.38 -2.00
N CYS A 101 -3.31 10.36 -3.16
CA CYS A 101 -2.66 11.55 -3.68
C CYS A 101 -3.67 12.66 -3.98
N GLU A 102 -4.82 12.30 -4.55
CA GLU A 102 -5.87 13.27 -4.84
C GLU A 102 -6.37 13.92 -3.56
N GLU A 103 -6.64 13.12 -2.54
CA GLU A 103 -7.10 13.64 -1.25
C GLU A 103 -6.10 14.58 -0.60
N ASN A 104 -4.82 14.31 -0.78
CA ASN A 104 -3.77 15.09 -0.14
C ASN A 104 -3.14 16.11 -1.06
N HIS A 105 -3.78 16.38 -2.19
CA HIS A 105 -3.37 17.40 -3.15
C HIS A 105 -1.98 17.16 -3.73
N ILE A 106 -1.65 15.89 -3.96
CA ILE A 106 -0.40 15.48 -4.59
C ILE A 106 -0.70 15.20 -6.07
N ARG A 107 0.17 15.68 -6.97
CA ARG A 107 -0.04 15.48 -8.40
C ARG A 107 0.00 14.00 -8.76
N THR A 108 -1.13 13.49 -9.26
CA THR A 108 -1.23 12.08 -9.62
C THR A 108 -0.34 11.70 -10.78
N ALA A 109 -0.06 12.65 -11.68
CA ALA A 109 0.83 12.38 -12.83
C ALA A 109 2.25 12.03 -12.38
N LEU A 110 2.67 12.54 -11.22
CA LEU A 110 4.00 12.22 -10.68
C LEU A 110 4.02 10.85 -10.03
N VAL A 111 2.84 10.32 -9.70
CA VAL A 111 2.73 9.03 -9.04
C VAL A 111 2.70 7.91 -10.06
N ASP A 112 1.71 7.93 -10.97
CA ASP A 112 1.55 6.85 -11.94
C ASP A 112 0.41 7.18 -12.90
N PRO A 113 0.71 7.73 -14.07
CA PRO A 113 -0.36 8.04 -15.03
C PRO A 113 -1.14 6.80 -15.46
N GLU A 114 -0.49 5.66 -15.59
CA GLU A 114 -1.18 4.43 -15.95
C GLU A 114 -2.05 3.92 -14.82
N GLY A 115 -1.54 4.02 -13.58
CA GLY A 115 -2.31 3.63 -12.41
C GLY A 115 -3.59 4.43 -12.29
N ALA A 116 -3.53 5.74 -12.54
CA ALA A 116 -4.70 6.58 -12.50
C ALA A 116 -5.72 6.17 -13.55
N SER A 117 -5.24 5.80 -14.76
CA SER A 117 -6.11 5.30 -15.83
C SER A 117 -6.79 4.00 -15.43
N ASN A 118 -6.03 3.09 -14.87
CA ASN A 118 -6.55 1.79 -14.47
C ASN A 118 -7.65 1.92 -13.42
N GLU A 119 -7.50 2.87 -12.55
CA GLU A 119 -8.49 3.07 -11.50
C GLU A 119 -9.80 3.61 -12.04
N LYS A 120 -9.75 4.40 -13.09
CA LYS A 120 -10.97 4.85 -13.76
C LYS A 120 -11.69 3.70 -14.43
N ALA A 121 -10.92 2.74 -14.94
CA ALA A 121 -11.48 1.58 -15.60
C ALA A 121 -12.04 0.57 -14.62
N GLY A 122 -11.50 0.56 -13.41
CA GLY A 122 -11.96 -0.34 -12.36
C GLY A 122 -13.24 0.17 -11.66
#